data_b41db74c572e6c407336e055fa88c0f7
#
_entry.id   b41db74c572e6c407336e055fa88c0f7
#
_cell.length_a   1.000
_cell.length_b   1.000
_cell.length_c   1.000
_cell.angle_alpha   90.00
_cell.angle_beta   90.00
_cell.angle_gamma   90.00
#
_symmetry.space_group_name_H-M   'P 1'
#
loop_
_entity.id
_entity.type
_entity.pdbx_description
1 polymer ?
#
loop_
_entity_poly.entity_id
_entity_poly.type
_entity_poly.pdbx_seq_one_letter_code
_entity_poly.pdbx_strand_id
1 'polypeptide(L)'
;MNMEINPSEYKILIVDDVMSNVLLLKVLLTNEKFAIATASNGRQALEQVEKENPDLVLLDVMMPDMSGFEVAQHLKSNPNTADIPIIFLTALNSTADIVKGFQVGANDFISKPFNKEELIIR
;
A
#
# COMPACT_ATOMS: atom_id res chain seq x y z
N MET A 1 -11.87 -13.52 -24.78
CA MET A 1 -12.64 -12.70 -23.85
C MET A 1 -11.77 -11.63 -23.26
N ASN A 2 -12.31 -10.47 -23.20
CA ASN A 2 -11.57 -9.36 -22.65
C ASN A 2 -11.64 -9.37 -21.12
N MET A 3 -10.49 -9.46 -20.48
CA MET A 3 -10.37 -9.48 -19.03
C MET A 3 -10.02 -8.10 -18.47
N GLU A 4 -10.36 -7.05 -19.18
CA GLU A 4 -10.04 -5.71 -18.71
C GLU A 4 -10.69 -5.41 -17.39
N ILE A 5 -9.89 -4.97 -16.46
CA ILE A 5 -10.34 -4.41 -15.20
C ILE A 5 -10.63 -2.95 -15.43
N ASN A 6 -11.82 -2.50 -15.05
CA ASN A 6 -12.11 -1.07 -15.05
C ASN A 6 -11.35 -0.43 -13.89
N PRO A 7 -10.34 0.40 -14.16
CA PRO A 7 -9.53 0.98 -13.07
C PRO A 7 -10.35 1.74 -12.03
N SER A 8 -11.47 2.35 -12.43
CA SER A 8 -12.29 3.10 -11.47
C SER A 8 -12.97 2.22 -10.45
N GLU A 9 -13.06 0.92 -10.70
CA GLU A 9 -13.60 -0.06 -9.77
C GLU A 9 -12.53 -0.69 -8.90
N TYR A 10 -11.24 -0.39 -9.17
CA TYR A 10 -10.12 -0.90 -8.41
C TYR A 10 -9.62 0.18 -7.47
N LYS A 11 -9.78 -0.04 -6.18
CA LYS A 11 -9.46 0.96 -5.17
C LYS A 11 -8.11 0.66 -4.53
N ILE A 12 -7.26 1.68 -4.48
CA ILE A 12 -5.93 1.58 -3.87
C ILE A 12 -5.88 2.50 -2.66
N LEU A 13 -5.49 1.95 -1.52
CA LEU A 13 -5.22 2.73 -0.32
C LEU A 13 -3.74 3.05 -0.27
N ILE A 14 -3.41 4.34 -0.17
CA ILE A 14 -2.03 4.82 -0.03
C ILE A 14 -1.81 5.22 1.42
N VAL A 15 -0.84 4.60 2.08
CA VAL A 15 -0.51 4.87 3.47
C VAL A 15 0.93 5.36 3.57
N ASP A 16 1.12 6.64 3.89
CA ASP A 16 2.44 7.26 4.07
C ASP A 16 2.25 8.48 4.96
N ASP A 17 3.17 8.70 5.90
CA ASP A 17 3.11 9.85 6.80
C ASP A 17 3.67 11.13 6.16
N VAL A 18 4.33 11.02 5.01
CA VAL A 18 4.87 12.16 4.27
C VAL A 18 3.88 12.56 3.18
N MET A 19 3.25 13.71 3.36
CA MET A 19 2.18 14.16 2.46
C MET A 19 2.63 14.27 1.00
N SER A 20 3.88 14.69 0.75
CA SER A 20 4.37 14.80 -0.63
C SER A 20 4.44 13.45 -1.33
N ASN A 21 4.74 12.37 -0.59
CA ASN A 21 4.72 11.03 -1.16
C ASN A 21 3.30 10.60 -1.51
N VAL A 22 2.35 10.89 -0.62
CA VAL A 22 0.93 10.57 -0.85
C VAL A 22 0.44 11.29 -2.10
N LEU A 23 0.75 12.59 -2.21
CA LEU A 23 0.32 13.39 -3.36
C LEU A 23 0.93 12.88 -4.67
N LEU A 24 2.20 12.51 -4.66
CA LEU A 24 2.86 11.97 -5.85
C LEU A 24 2.20 10.68 -6.31
N LEU A 25 2.01 9.75 -5.39
CA LEU A 25 1.37 8.47 -5.70
C LEU A 25 -0.07 8.67 -6.16
N LYS A 26 -0.79 9.57 -5.50
CA LYS A 26 -2.17 9.87 -5.87
C LYS A 26 -2.25 10.37 -7.31
N VAL A 27 -1.36 11.30 -7.70
CA VAL A 27 -1.33 11.82 -9.06
C VAL A 27 -1.02 10.72 -10.06
N LEU A 28 0.01 9.92 -9.80
CA LEU A 28 0.42 8.86 -10.72
C LEU A 28 -0.69 7.83 -10.92
N LEU A 29 -1.33 7.41 -9.84
CA LEU A 29 -2.37 6.38 -9.91
C LEU A 29 -3.69 6.94 -10.42
N THR A 30 -4.02 8.20 -10.12
CA THR A 30 -5.22 8.85 -10.65
C THR A 30 -5.11 9.01 -12.15
N ASN A 31 -3.91 9.28 -12.68
CA ASN A 31 -3.70 9.34 -14.12
C ASN A 31 -3.99 8.01 -14.81
N GLU A 32 -3.85 6.90 -14.08
CA GLU A 32 -4.22 5.57 -14.56
C GLU A 32 -5.68 5.22 -14.19
N LYS A 33 -6.43 6.18 -13.66
CA LYS A 33 -7.87 6.12 -13.39
C LYS A 33 -8.28 5.21 -12.24
N PHE A 34 -7.37 4.82 -11.36
CA PHE A 34 -7.71 4.07 -10.16
C PHE A 34 -8.46 4.95 -9.16
N ALA A 35 -9.35 4.33 -8.38
CA ALA A 35 -9.95 4.99 -7.23
C ALA A 35 -8.94 4.99 -6.08
N ILE A 36 -8.81 6.12 -5.38
CA ILE A 36 -7.75 6.30 -4.38
C ILE A 36 -8.35 6.67 -3.03
N ALA A 37 -7.90 5.98 -1.98
CA ALA A 37 -8.09 6.39 -0.59
C ALA A 37 -6.71 6.62 0.01
N THR A 38 -6.61 7.42 1.05
CA THR A 38 -5.34 7.76 1.68
C THR A 38 -5.42 7.67 3.19
N ALA A 39 -4.26 7.38 3.81
CA ALA A 39 -4.10 7.42 5.26
C ALA A 39 -2.70 7.93 5.56
N SER A 40 -2.54 8.66 6.66
CA SER A 40 -1.27 9.28 7.02
C SER A 40 -0.56 8.62 8.19
N ASN A 41 -1.16 7.59 8.78
CA ASN A 41 -0.53 6.83 9.86
C ASN A 41 -1.16 5.44 9.95
N GLY A 42 -0.61 4.58 10.82
CA GLY A 42 -1.06 3.21 10.93
C GLY A 42 -2.48 3.07 11.40
N ARG A 43 -2.90 3.87 12.37
CA ARG A 43 -4.26 3.84 12.89
C ARG A 43 -5.27 4.20 11.81
N GLN A 44 -5.00 5.28 11.07
CA GLN A 44 -5.86 5.68 9.96
C GLN A 44 -5.90 4.61 8.88
N ALA A 45 -4.77 3.93 8.64
CA ALA A 45 -4.72 2.85 7.66
C ALA A 45 -5.71 1.75 8.01
N LEU A 46 -5.71 1.31 9.27
CA LEU A 46 -6.63 0.25 9.70
C LEU A 46 -8.10 0.71 9.60
N GLU A 47 -8.38 1.95 9.97
CA GLU A 47 -9.72 2.51 9.83
C GLU A 47 -10.17 2.58 8.37
N GLN A 48 -9.28 3.03 7.48
CA GLN A 48 -9.59 3.17 6.06
C GLN A 48 -9.77 1.83 5.38
N VAL A 49 -9.03 0.81 5.78
CA VAL A 49 -9.22 -0.54 5.22
C VAL A 49 -10.64 -1.04 5.50
N GLU A 50 -11.12 -0.86 6.73
CA GLU A 50 -12.47 -1.28 7.08
C GLU A 50 -13.53 -0.48 6.35
N LYS A 51 -13.33 0.84 6.23
CA LYS A 51 -14.30 1.74 5.62
C LYS A 51 -14.34 1.63 4.11
N GLU A 52 -13.17 1.58 3.45
CA GLU A 52 -13.06 1.67 2.00
C GLU A 52 -12.94 0.33 1.30
N ASN A 53 -12.59 -0.71 2.05
CA ASN A 53 -12.41 -2.06 1.50
C ASN A 53 -11.55 -2.06 0.23
N PRO A 54 -10.28 -1.61 0.34
CA PRO A 54 -9.45 -1.45 -0.86
C PRO A 54 -9.05 -2.78 -1.47
N ASP A 55 -8.70 -2.73 -2.75
CA ASP A 55 -8.21 -3.90 -3.50
C ASP A 55 -6.71 -4.07 -3.39
N LEU A 56 -6.02 -3.01 -2.96
CA LEU A 56 -4.57 -3.01 -2.79
C LEU A 56 -4.19 -1.96 -1.76
N VAL A 57 -3.20 -2.26 -0.92
CA VAL A 57 -2.64 -1.31 0.03
C VAL A 57 -1.17 -1.04 -0.32
N LEU A 58 -0.85 0.22 -0.58
CA LEU A 58 0.53 0.69 -0.69
C LEU A 58 0.89 1.27 0.66
N LEU A 59 1.85 0.65 1.34
CA LEU A 59 2.04 0.86 2.78
C LEU A 59 3.49 1.22 3.09
N ASP A 60 3.69 2.43 3.60
CA ASP A 60 5.00 2.88 4.06
C ASP A 60 5.44 2.06 5.28
N VAL A 61 6.72 1.70 5.32
CA VAL A 61 7.27 0.93 6.44
C VAL A 61 7.50 1.82 7.66
N MET A 62 8.01 3.03 7.47
CA MET A 62 8.42 3.91 8.57
C MET A 62 7.36 4.96 8.85
N MET A 63 6.59 4.75 9.92
CA MET A 63 5.58 5.71 10.38
C MET A 63 5.68 5.89 11.89
N PRO A 64 5.34 7.09 12.43
CA PRO A 64 5.62 7.40 13.84
C PRO A 64 4.77 6.63 14.85
N ASP A 65 3.52 6.31 14.54
CA ASP A 65 2.63 5.66 15.50
C ASP A 65 2.72 4.13 15.47
N MET A 66 2.85 3.58 14.29
CA MET A 66 2.84 2.15 14.07
C MET A 66 3.59 1.88 12.76
N SER A 67 4.52 0.94 12.78
CA SER A 67 5.25 0.63 11.55
C SER A 67 4.33 -0.03 10.53
N GLY A 68 4.72 0.06 9.26
CA GLY A 68 3.98 -0.63 8.20
C GLY A 68 3.94 -2.14 8.42
N PHE A 69 4.99 -2.71 9.02
CA PHE A 69 5.00 -4.14 9.34
C PHE A 69 3.90 -4.49 10.34
N GLU A 70 3.68 -3.64 11.34
CA GLU A 70 2.61 -3.84 12.32
C GLU A 70 1.23 -3.74 11.68
N VAL A 71 1.04 -2.75 10.79
CA VAL A 71 -0.22 -2.63 10.05
C VAL A 71 -0.48 -3.90 9.24
N ALA A 72 0.55 -4.39 8.54
CA ALA A 72 0.42 -5.62 7.74
C ALA A 72 0.05 -6.82 8.60
N GLN A 73 0.65 -6.95 9.79
CA GLN A 73 0.30 -8.03 10.71
C GLN A 73 -1.17 -7.97 11.12
N HIS A 74 -1.67 -6.78 11.44
CA HIS A 74 -3.08 -6.60 11.78
C HIS A 74 -3.99 -7.02 10.64
N LEU A 75 -3.66 -6.59 9.41
CA LEU A 75 -4.47 -6.92 8.24
C LEU A 75 -4.46 -8.42 7.95
N LYS A 76 -3.29 -9.05 8.03
CA LYS A 76 -3.16 -10.48 7.73
C LYS A 76 -3.74 -11.38 8.84
N SER A 77 -3.89 -10.84 10.04
CA SER A 77 -4.50 -11.57 11.16
C SER A 77 -6.02 -11.53 11.16
N ASN A 78 -6.62 -10.65 10.35
CA ASN A 78 -8.07 -10.52 10.27
C ASN A 78 -8.57 -11.23 9.01
N PRO A 79 -9.46 -12.24 9.13
CA PRO A 79 -9.96 -12.95 7.94
C PRO A 79 -10.62 -12.05 6.90
N ASN A 80 -11.20 -10.92 7.32
CA ASN A 80 -11.85 -9.99 6.40
C ASN A 80 -10.87 -9.21 5.54
N THR A 81 -9.62 -9.10 5.96
CA THR A 81 -8.60 -8.28 5.27
C THR A 81 -7.36 -9.08 4.86
N ALA A 82 -7.27 -10.33 5.25
CA ALA A 82 -6.06 -11.14 5.04
C ALA A 82 -5.70 -11.32 3.56
N ASP A 83 -6.69 -11.28 2.68
CA ASP A 83 -6.49 -11.49 1.25
C ASP A 83 -6.13 -10.22 0.48
N ILE A 84 -6.19 -9.04 1.13
CA ILE A 84 -5.84 -7.78 0.46
C ILE A 84 -4.34 -7.75 0.20
N PRO A 85 -3.90 -7.61 -1.06
CA PRO A 85 -2.48 -7.51 -1.37
C PRO A 85 -1.84 -6.26 -0.75
N ILE A 86 -0.62 -6.42 -0.26
CA ILE A 86 0.15 -5.34 0.35
C ILE A 86 1.47 -5.19 -0.38
N ILE A 87 1.77 -3.96 -0.81
CA ILE A 87 3.06 -3.60 -1.37
C ILE A 87 3.68 -2.56 -0.44
N PHE A 88 4.85 -2.88 0.13
CA PHE A 88 5.55 -1.93 0.98
C PHE A 88 6.27 -0.87 0.17
N LEU A 89 6.18 0.37 0.64
CA LEU A 89 6.90 1.51 0.09
C LEU A 89 8.03 1.82 1.07
N THR A 90 9.29 1.72 0.63
CA THR A 90 10.37 1.84 1.59
C THR A 90 11.65 2.44 1.01
N ALA A 91 12.36 3.23 1.83
CA ALA A 91 13.73 3.61 1.56
C ALA A 91 14.72 2.59 2.12
N LEU A 92 14.23 1.55 2.82
CA LEU A 92 15.08 0.54 3.42
C LEU A 92 15.62 -0.41 2.37
N ASN A 93 16.91 -0.68 2.42
CA ASN A 93 17.60 -1.56 1.47
C ASN A 93 18.12 -2.83 2.13
N SER A 94 17.90 -2.98 3.43
CA SER A 94 18.40 -4.12 4.17
C SER A 94 17.69 -5.40 3.77
N THR A 95 18.45 -6.46 3.52
CA THR A 95 17.88 -7.77 3.25
C THR A 95 17.01 -8.26 4.42
N ALA A 96 17.42 -7.94 5.67
CA ALA A 96 16.66 -8.33 6.85
C ALA A 96 15.28 -7.67 6.86
N ASP A 97 15.18 -6.40 6.47
CA ASP A 97 13.91 -5.69 6.42
C ASP A 97 12.99 -6.24 5.33
N ILE A 98 13.56 -6.58 4.18
CA ILE A 98 12.81 -7.19 3.08
C ILE A 98 12.26 -8.54 3.50
N VAL A 99 13.08 -9.38 4.14
CA VAL A 99 12.65 -10.68 4.65
C VAL A 99 11.53 -10.50 5.68
N LYS A 100 11.68 -9.55 6.60
CA LYS A 100 10.64 -9.27 7.60
C LYS A 100 9.31 -8.90 6.94
N GLY A 101 9.35 -8.08 5.89
CA GLY A 101 8.15 -7.71 5.16
C GLY A 101 7.44 -8.90 4.55
N PHE A 102 8.18 -9.79 3.90
CA PHE A 102 7.58 -10.99 3.34
C PHE A 102 7.06 -11.94 4.42
N GLN A 103 7.70 -12.00 5.58
CA GLN A 103 7.24 -12.82 6.70
C GLN A 103 5.89 -12.34 7.24
N VAL A 104 5.60 -11.04 7.19
CA VAL A 104 4.29 -10.54 7.62
C VAL A 104 3.25 -10.54 6.49
N GLY A 105 3.59 -11.09 5.34
CA GLY A 105 2.63 -11.34 4.28
C GLY A 105 2.58 -10.33 3.16
N ALA A 106 3.62 -9.51 2.99
CA ALA A 106 3.68 -8.59 1.87
C ALA A 106 3.81 -9.32 0.53
N ASN A 107 3.22 -8.74 -0.50
CA ASN A 107 3.30 -9.28 -1.84
C ASN A 107 4.49 -8.73 -2.61
N ASP A 108 4.94 -7.51 -2.30
CA ASP A 108 6.07 -6.90 -2.98
C ASP A 108 6.60 -5.69 -2.22
N PHE A 109 7.67 -5.11 -2.74
CA PHE A 109 8.30 -3.88 -2.25
C PHE A 109 8.55 -2.94 -3.42
N ILE A 110 8.39 -1.64 -3.17
CA ILE A 110 8.79 -0.59 -4.10
C ILE A 110 9.70 0.36 -3.33
N SER A 111 10.90 0.58 -3.89
CA SER A 111 11.89 1.47 -3.26
C SER A 111 11.56 2.93 -3.53
N LYS A 112 11.80 3.77 -2.53
CA LYS A 112 11.75 5.21 -2.70
C LYS A 112 13.10 5.72 -3.25
N PRO A 113 13.14 6.72 -4.12
CA PRO A 113 12.01 7.44 -4.71
C PRO A 113 11.28 6.61 -5.77
N PHE A 114 10.01 6.91 -5.95
CA PHE A 114 9.16 6.17 -6.88
C PHE A 114 9.40 6.58 -8.31
N ASN A 115 9.22 5.63 -9.26
CA ASN A 115 9.00 5.98 -10.64
C ASN A 115 7.70 5.34 -11.12
N LYS A 116 7.10 5.97 -12.12
CA LYS A 116 5.79 5.56 -12.62
C LYS A 116 5.81 4.14 -13.17
N GLU A 117 6.83 3.78 -13.90
CA GLU A 117 6.92 2.49 -14.58
C GLU A 117 7.01 1.36 -13.57
N GLU A 118 7.84 1.49 -12.55
CA GLU A 118 7.96 0.50 -11.49
C GLU A 118 6.65 0.33 -10.74
N LEU A 119 5.97 1.44 -10.45
CA LEU A 119 4.72 1.43 -9.72
C LEU A 119 3.61 0.71 -10.50
N ILE A 120 3.53 0.95 -11.80
CA ILE A 120 2.47 0.40 -12.64
C ILE A 120 2.67 -1.09 -12.91
N ILE A 121 3.92 -1.52 -13.08
CA ILE A 121 4.22 -2.92 -13.35
C ILE A 121 3.94 -3.82 -12.14
N ARG A 122 4.13 -3.30 -10.93
CA ARG A 122 3.88 -4.04 -9.71
C ARG A 122 2.38 -4.09 -9.42
#